data_d6925ff5e285473491fccef45aa747d5
#
_entry.id   d6925ff5e285473491fccef45aa747d5
#
_cell.length_a   1.000
_cell.length_b   1.000
_cell.length_c   1.000
_cell.angle_alpha   90.00
_cell.angle_beta   90.00
_cell.angle_gamma   90.00
#
_symmetry.space_group_name_H-M   'P 1'
#
loop_
_entity.id
_entity.type
_entity.pdbx_description
1 polymer ?
#
loop_
_entity_poly.entity_id
_entity_poly.type
_entity_poly.pdbx_seq_one_letter_code
_entity_poly.pdbx_strand_id
1 'polypeptide(L)'
;MCKPTLKVFSLTIILNKTTAYLFGLLIFMIASISYGHGTDSPIVIKTVDWQTEQIGEIRSYFSKEVKIQRVEGKKCVTGALLNFYVRDSYAFDIDELVQVEVEFDLGKSSAEIILQYDKNGNPENTKRLALPQNGKHRWYRHTFMLERARFSGRHIGNEFGGSLFSTPGVFVNGDFYIAGADNAQITVCDITLKRSNTSPQPTAYGDLFLKLLDENGSQVPGRVGLYDTTGRMPQPGKEAVLFKYVDEEFTNVVILNSSSITWPVRTRKAFYIDGSYHAKLPVGRYQIVVAKGIEYRTLHKNFSIEADKKTSLTMNLSRWVNMPAKGWYSGDVHIHTSRSNNQDNLRIRLHAHAEDLNVSNLLQMGDNKAFYFQQYSWGKTAQYGDAPYTLVPGQEDPRTGERGHTIQLNINEPVRQPERYYLYHQVFDQIRQQGGVTGYAHVNDLTWGLGSLTGLALDVPFGLVDFVEVLQLGRASTSPWFDFLNLGYKLSPAAGTDFPADVVGAVRSYVQTGEEFSVQRWFDGLKAGRTFVTNGPMLEFTVNGKSMGSEVYVRSGDLLEIKATATINPEIANLERIQLFRQGEMLA
;
A
#
# COMPACT_ATOMS: atom_id res chain seq x y z
N MET A 1 -11.26 -30.70 38.97
CA MET A 1 -11.58 -29.31 39.36
C MET A 1 -11.16 -28.42 38.20
N CYS A 2 -12.13 -28.02 37.36
CA CYS A 2 -11.88 -27.07 36.29
C CYS A 2 -11.51 -25.70 36.90
N LYS A 3 -10.33 -25.20 36.62
CA LYS A 3 -9.98 -23.81 36.92
C LYS A 3 -10.77 -22.91 35.95
N PRO A 4 -11.55 -21.94 36.42
CA PRO A 4 -12.19 -20.98 35.52
C PRO A 4 -11.12 -20.08 34.93
N THR A 5 -10.85 -20.26 33.66
CA THR A 5 -9.96 -19.35 32.88
C THR A 5 -10.76 -18.12 32.53
N LEU A 6 -10.25 -16.94 32.89
CA LEU A 6 -10.90 -15.69 32.51
C LEU A 6 -10.73 -15.46 31.01
N LYS A 7 -11.83 -15.24 30.35
CA LYS A 7 -11.88 -14.98 28.92
C LYS A 7 -11.43 -13.56 28.61
N VAL A 8 -10.71 -13.44 27.52
CA VAL A 8 -9.97 -12.25 27.06
C VAL A 8 -10.88 -11.01 26.87
N PHE A 9 -10.39 -9.87 27.33
CA PHE A 9 -10.95 -8.56 27.00
C PHE A 9 -10.16 -7.94 25.85
N SER A 10 -10.85 -7.33 24.90
CA SER A 10 -10.25 -6.47 23.89
C SER A 10 -10.93 -5.09 23.88
N LEU A 11 -10.22 -4.11 23.42
CA LEU A 11 -10.71 -2.76 23.27
C LEU A 11 -10.62 -2.35 21.78
N THR A 12 -11.75 -1.95 21.20
CA THR A 12 -11.82 -1.45 19.84
C THR A 12 -12.16 0.02 19.86
N ILE A 13 -11.39 0.83 19.13
CA ILE A 13 -11.64 2.26 18.98
C ILE A 13 -12.16 2.49 17.56
N ILE A 14 -13.32 3.12 17.46
CA ILE A 14 -13.95 3.43 16.18
C ILE A 14 -13.85 4.95 15.91
N LEU A 15 -13.27 5.30 14.79
CA LEU A 15 -13.24 6.65 14.27
C LEU A 15 -14.36 6.81 13.24
N ASN A 16 -15.24 7.76 13.44
CA ASN A 16 -16.31 8.05 12.48
C ASN A 16 -15.88 9.18 11.52
N LYS A 17 -15.78 8.89 10.24
CA LYS A 17 -15.88 9.88 9.18
C LYS A 17 -17.19 9.60 8.46
N THR A 18 -18.18 10.43 8.69
CA THR A 18 -19.46 10.39 7.97
C THR A 18 -19.25 10.59 6.48
N THR A 19 -19.32 9.51 5.71
CA THR A 19 -19.80 9.53 4.33
C THR A 19 -20.29 8.12 4.00
N ALA A 20 -21.62 7.99 3.98
CA ALA A 20 -22.30 6.77 3.58
C ALA A 20 -22.25 6.62 2.05
N TYR A 21 -21.84 5.46 1.58
CA TYR A 21 -22.16 4.98 0.24
C TYR A 21 -22.81 3.60 0.33
N LEU A 22 -24.02 3.51 -0.23
CA LEU A 22 -24.73 2.26 -0.44
C LEU A 22 -23.97 1.41 -1.47
N PHE A 23 -23.79 0.12 -1.18
CA PHE A 23 -23.27 -0.85 -2.14
C PHE A 23 -24.28 -1.96 -2.42
N GLY A 24 -24.55 -2.13 -3.70
CA GLY A 24 -25.29 -3.27 -4.24
C GLY A 24 -24.40 -4.51 -4.33
N LEU A 25 -24.98 -5.62 -3.95
CA LEU A 25 -24.37 -6.96 -3.97
C LEU A 25 -24.27 -7.45 -5.43
N LEU A 26 -23.07 -7.76 -5.89
CA LEU A 26 -22.86 -8.53 -7.12
C LEU A 26 -21.89 -9.68 -6.83
N ILE A 27 -22.39 -10.91 -6.95
CA ILE A 27 -21.62 -12.14 -6.78
C ILE A 27 -20.91 -12.44 -8.11
N PHE A 28 -19.56 -12.49 -8.10
CA PHE A 28 -18.78 -13.03 -9.21
C PHE A 28 -17.91 -14.19 -8.73
N MET A 29 -18.01 -15.31 -9.48
CA MET A 29 -17.04 -16.41 -9.39
C MET A 29 -15.70 -15.93 -9.94
N ILE A 30 -14.65 -16.02 -9.12
CA ILE A 30 -13.28 -15.67 -9.52
C ILE A 30 -12.52 -16.96 -9.80
N ALA A 31 -12.12 -17.14 -11.05
CA ALA A 31 -11.08 -18.08 -11.40
C ALA A 31 -9.74 -17.52 -10.92
N SER A 32 -8.97 -18.32 -10.20
CA SER A 32 -7.62 -17.98 -9.74
C SER A 32 -6.70 -17.76 -10.95
N ILE A 33 -6.37 -16.50 -11.23
CA ILE A 33 -5.38 -16.14 -12.24
C ILE A 33 -4.06 -15.87 -11.52
N SER A 34 -3.09 -16.71 -11.81
CA SER A 34 -1.72 -16.57 -11.30
C SER A 34 -1.00 -15.48 -12.06
N TYR A 35 -0.42 -14.53 -11.34
CA TYR A 35 0.47 -13.52 -11.89
C TYR A 35 1.82 -14.12 -12.24
N GLY A 36 2.23 -13.90 -13.44
CA GLY A 36 3.57 -14.19 -13.89
C GLY A 36 4.21 -12.90 -14.41
N HIS A 37 5.28 -12.46 -13.77
CA HIS A 37 6.10 -11.37 -14.28
C HIS A 37 6.91 -11.83 -15.47
N GLY A 38 6.67 -11.20 -16.63
CA GLY A 38 7.52 -11.38 -17.80
C GLY A 38 8.79 -10.54 -17.66
N THR A 39 9.93 -11.15 -17.89
CA THR A 39 11.25 -10.49 -17.93
C THR A 39 11.49 -9.67 -19.21
N ASP A 40 10.45 -9.39 -19.97
CA ASP A 40 10.57 -8.69 -21.25
C ASP A 40 10.61 -7.17 -21.06
N SER A 41 11.57 -6.54 -21.73
CA SER A 41 11.73 -5.08 -21.75
C SER A 41 10.42 -4.38 -22.15
N PRO A 42 10.07 -3.25 -21.55
CA PRO A 42 8.85 -2.52 -21.86
C PRO A 42 8.81 -2.14 -23.35
N ILE A 43 7.61 -2.13 -23.92
CA ILE A 43 7.43 -1.61 -25.26
C ILE A 43 7.48 -0.10 -25.19
N VAL A 44 8.46 0.48 -25.87
CA VAL A 44 8.59 1.93 -26.02
C VAL A 44 7.67 2.38 -27.16
N ILE A 45 6.74 3.28 -26.85
CA ILE A 45 5.77 3.81 -27.77
C ILE A 45 6.02 5.33 -27.89
N LYS A 46 5.87 5.87 -29.07
CA LYS A 46 6.13 7.29 -29.32
C LYS A 46 5.02 8.17 -28.75
N THR A 47 5.41 9.23 -28.06
CA THR A 47 4.52 10.31 -27.65
C THR A 47 4.91 11.59 -28.37
N VAL A 48 3.94 12.41 -28.75
CA VAL A 48 4.17 13.67 -29.44
C VAL A 48 3.41 14.80 -28.74
N ASP A 49 4.09 15.87 -28.43
CA ASP A 49 3.47 17.13 -28.00
C ASP A 49 3.09 17.96 -29.21
N TRP A 50 1.84 18.35 -29.33
CA TRP A 50 1.32 19.09 -30.48
C TRP A 50 1.96 20.47 -30.70
N GLN A 51 2.39 21.12 -29.62
CA GLN A 51 2.93 22.47 -29.70
C GLN A 51 4.45 22.52 -29.80
N THR A 52 5.12 21.55 -29.19
CA THR A 52 6.59 21.55 -29.11
C THR A 52 7.25 20.43 -29.88
N GLU A 53 6.46 19.48 -30.44
CA GLU A 53 6.93 18.26 -31.12
C GLU A 53 7.87 17.40 -30.23
N GLN A 54 7.80 17.55 -28.92
CA GLN A 54 8.59 16.71 -28.02
C GLN A 54 8.15 15.27 -28.09
N ILE A 55 9.10 14.38 -28.29
CA ILE A 55 8.89 12.94 -28.33
C ILE A 55 9.13 12.37 -26.93
N GLY A 56 8.09 11.76 -26.35
CA GLY A 56 8.17 11.05 -25.09
C GLY A 56 8.09 9.52 -25.27
N GLU A 57 8.10 8.82 -24.17
CA GLU A 57 7.96 7.36 -24.15
C GLU A 57 6.69 6.97 -23.40
N ILE A 58 5.92 6.03 -23.97
CA ILE A 58 4.91 5.27 -23.28
C ILE A 58 5.53 3.91 -22.96
N ARG A 59 5.42 3.48 -21.71
CA ARG A 59 5.83 2.15 -21.27
C ARG A 59 4.60 1.33 -20.96
N SER A 60 4.69 0.05 -21.18
CA SER A 60 3.63 -0.89 -20.82
C SER A 60 4.25 -2.07 -20.09
N TYR A 61 3.63 -2.42 -18.98
CA TYR A 61 3.97 -3.61 -18.22
C TYR A 61 2.86 -4.61 -18.43
N PHE A 62 3.23 -5.80 -18.88
CA PHE A 62 2.26 -6.82 -19.24
C PHE A 62 2.42 -8.04 -18.33
N SER A 63 1.29 -8.58 -17.92
CA SER A 63 1.25 -9.89 -17.27
C SER A 63 1.76 -10.99 -18.21
N LYS A 64 2.11 -12.17 -17.69
CA LYS A 64 2.51 -13.33 -18.51
C LYS A 64 1.48 -13.76 -19.55
N GLU A 65 0.25 -13.32 -19.43
CA GLU A 65 -0.82 -13.60 -20.39
C GLU A 65 -0.76 -12.71 -21.63
N VAL A 66 0.04 -11.65 -21.58
CA VAL A 66 0.24 -10.74 -22.69
C VAL A 66 1.35 -11.26 -23.59
N LYS A 67 1.03 -11.38 -24.88
CA LYS A 67 1.97 -11.87 -25.90
C LYS A 67 2.49 -10.72 -26.73
N ILE A 68 3.80 -10.58 -26.77
CA ILE A 68 4.50 -9.71 -27.72
C ILE A 68 4.79 -10.53 -28.97
N GLN A 69 4.32 -10.08 -30.11
CA GLN A 69 4.50 -10.79 -31.39
C GLN A 69 4.76 -9.83 -32.54
N ARG A 70 5.38 -10.31 -33.61
CA ARG A 70 5.44 -9.58 -34.87
C ARG A 70 4.30 -10.00 -35.78
N VAL A 71 3.56 -9.02 -36.30
CA VAL A 71 2.45 -9.21 -37.21
C VAL A 71 2.74 -8.36 -38.45
N GLU A 72 3.01 -8.98 -39.58
CA GLU A 72 3.40 -8.30 -40.82
C GLU A 72 4.52 -7.27 -40.62
N GLY A 73 5.55 -7.66 -39.88
CA GLY A 73 6.70 -6.81 -39.58
C GLY A 73 6.51 -5.80 -38.42
N LYS A 74 5.28 -5.53 -38.00
CA LYS A 74 4.98 -4.66 -36.85
C LYS A 74 5.11 -5.42 -35.52
N LYS A 75 5.69 -4.79 -34.51
CA LYS A 75 5.69 -5.30 -33.14
C LYS A 75 4.35 -4.99 -32.50
N CYS A 76 3.59 -6.01 -32.16
CA CYS A 76 2.25 -5.90 -31.58
C CYS A 76 2.19 -6.57 -30.20
N VAL A 77 1.24 -6.14 -29.40
CA VAL A 77 0.93 -6.67 -28.08
C VAL A 77 -0.47 -7.21 -28.08
N THR A 78 -0.66 -8.44 -27.60
CA THR A 78 -1.97 -9.09 -27.51
C THR A 78 -2.27 -9.48 -26.07
N GLY A 79 -3.43 -9.10 -25.56
CA GLY A 79 -3.91 -9.43 -24.21
C GLY A 79 -5.36 -9.03 -24.03
N ALA A 80 -6.01 -9.47 -22.97
CA ALA A 80 -7.36 -9.04 -22.62
C ALA A 80 -7.36 -7.63 -22.00
N LEU A 81 -6.30 -7.29 -21.29
CA LEU A 81 -6.08 -5.98 -20.67
C LEU A 81 -4.63 -5.54 -20.90
N LEU A 82 -4.45 -4.35 -21.46
CA LEU A 82 -3.16 -3.75 -21.74
C LEU A 82 -3.04 -2.42 -20.99
N ASN A 83 -2.12 -2.35 -20.01
CA ASN A 83 -1.85 -1.15 -19.24
C ASN A 83 -0.74 -0.32 -19.88
N PHE A 84 -0.89 0.99 -19.85
CA PHE A 84 0.07 1.94 -20.42
C PHE A 84 0.43 3.01 -19.40
N TYR A 85 1.72 3.28 -19.32
CA TYR A 85 2.31 4.27 -18.46
C TYR A 85 3.00 5.34 -19.31
N VAL A 86 2.61 6.58 -19.10
CA VAL A 86 3.21 7.75 -19.76
C VAL A 86 4.35 8.26 -18.88
N ARG A 87 5.51 8.53 -19.47
CA ARG A 87 6.65 9.04 -18.70
C ARG A 87 6.28 10.36 -18.00
N ASP A 88 6.51 10.44 -16.68
CA ASP A 88 6.22 11.63 -15.87
C ASP A 88 6.86 12.92 -16.42
N SER A 89 8.06 12.81 -17.01
CA SER A 89 8.72 13.96 -17.66
C SER A 89 7.96 14.51 -18.88
N TYR A 90 7.08 13.68 -19.48
CA TYR A 90 6.22 14.10 -20.59
C TYR A 90 4.87 14.62 -20.07
N ALA A 91 4.22 13.90 -19.16
CA ALA A 91 2.94 14.29 -18.61
C ALA A 91 2.79 13.75 -17.16
N PHE A 92 2.71 14.64 -16.19
CA PHE A 92 2.48 14.30 -14.79
C PHE A 92 1.50 15.30 -14.17
N ASP A 93 0.43 14.79 -13.58
CA ASP A 93 -0.62 15.55 -12.87
C ASP A 93 -1.15 16.76 -13.71
N ILE A 94 -1.37 16.51 -14.99
CA ILE A 94 -1.86 17.50 -15.95
C ILE A 94 -3.39 17.69 -15.82
N ASP A 95 -3.95 18.66 -16.50
CA ASP A 95 -5.40 18.83 -16.69
C ASP A 95 -5.63 19.30 -18.13
N GLU A 96 -5.46 18.39 -19.08
CA GLU A 96 -5.40 18.70 -20.49
C GLU A 96 -6.29 17.72 -21.30
N LEU A 97 -6.60 18.13 -22.53
CA LEU A 97 -7.09 17.21 -23.55
C LEU A 97 -5.89 16.45 -24.13
N VAL A 98 -5.96 15.12 -24.05
CA VAL A 98 -4.93 14.25 -24.65
C VAL A 98 -5.58 13.39 -25.73
N GLN A 99 -4.96 13.30 -26.89
CA GLN A 99 -5.34 12.37 -27.95
C GLN A 99 -4.46 11.12 -27.83
N VAL A 100 -5.11 9.96 -27.84
CA VAL A 100 -4.44 8.65 -27.90
C VAL A 100 -4.87 7.97 -29.18
N GLU A 101 -3.98 7.98 -30.19
CA GLU A 101 -4.17 7.25 -31.44
C GLU A 101 -3.66 5.82 -31.29
N VAL A 102 -4.50 4.85 -31.56
CA VAL A 102 -4.19 3.42 -31.42
C VAL A 102 -4.43 2.69 -32.73
N GLU A 103 -3.48 1.84 -33.14
CA GLU A 103 -3.65 0.93 -34.27
C GLU A 103 -3.93 -0.49 -33.78
N PHE A 104 -5.07 -1.03 -34.16
CA PHE A 104 -5.54 -2.37 -33.83
C PHE A 104 -5.35 -3.36 -34.99
N ASP A 105 -5.00 -4.62 -34.69
CA ASP A 105 -5.13 -5.75 -35.60
C ASP A 105 -6.56 -6.32 -35.48
N LEU A 106 -7.41 -6.04 -36.44
CA LEU A 106 -8.82 -6.47 -36.45
C LEU A 106 -9.00 -7.99 -36.50
N GLY A 107 -8.03 -8.71 -37.07
CA GLY A 107 -8.08 -10.18 -37.17
C GLY A 107 -7.86 -10.89 -35.82
N LYS A 108 -7.43 -10.15 -34.80
CA LYS A 108 -7.08 -10.68 -33.48
C LYS A 108 -7.59 -9.81 -32.32
N SER A 109 -8.54 -8.93 -32.57
CA SER A 109 -9.09 -8.04 -31.56
C SER A 109 -10.57 -8.27 -31.34
N SER A 110 -11.01 -8.03 -30.10
CA SER A 110 -12.42 -7.97 -29.71
C SER A 110 -13.22 -7.02 -30.62
N ALA A 111 -14.51 -7.29 -30.79
CA ALA A 111 -15.40 -6.40 -31.48
C ALA A 111 -15.65 -5.07 -30.76
N GLU A 112 -15.49 -5.04 -29.44
CA GLU A 112 -15.63 -3.83 -28.64
C GLU A 112 -14.37 -3.62 -27.78
N ILE A 113 -13.88 -2.38 -27.79
CA ILE A 113 -12.73 -1.92 -27.03
C ILE A 113 -13.18 -0.96 -25.94
N ILE A 114 -12.59 -1.09 -24.77
CA ILE A 114 -12.75 -0.18 -23.64
C ILE A 114 -11.40 0.47 -23.37
N LEU A 115 -11.33 1.80 -23.40
CA LEU A 115 -10.20 2.57 -22.89
C LEU A 115 -10.64 3.30 -21.63
N GLN A 116 -9.89 3.12 -20.54
CA GLN A 116 -10.08 3.86 -19.30
C GLN A 116 -8.80 4.60 -18.93
N TYR A 117 -8.91 5.81 -18.36
CA TYR A 117 -7.77 6.67 -18.10
C TYR A 117 -7.92 7.48 -16.81
N ASP A 118 -6.80 7.97 -16.29
CA ASP A 118 -6.74 8.88 -15.13
C ASP A 118 -7.25 10.27 -15.55
N LYS A 119 -8.33 10.73 -14.90
CA LYS A 119 -9.05 11.95 -15.24
C LYS A 119 -9.21 12.88 -14.03
N ASN A 120 -9.08 14.18 -14.23
CA ASN A 120 -9.40 15.19 -13.22
C ASN A 120 -10.92 15.37 -13.06
N GLY A 121 -11.41 15.33 -11.83
CA GLY A 121 -12.82 15.49 -11.48
C GLY A 121 -13.62 14.21 -11.61
N ASN A 122 -14.94 14.29 -11.51
CA ASN A 122 -15.83 13.13 -11.43
C ASN A 122 -16.10 12.48 -12.81
N PRO A 123 -16.51 11.24 -12.90
CA PRO A 123 -15.69 10.11 -13.27
C PRO A 123 -16.18 9.38 -14.52
N GLU A 124 -16.53 10.01 -15.63
CA GLU A 124 -16.56 9.26 -16.88
C GLU A 124 -15.17 9.31 -17.51
N ASN A 125 -14.32 8.42 -17.07
CA ASN A 125 -12.98 8.21 -17.60
C ASN A 125 -12.93 7.03 -18.59
N THR A 126 -14.07 6.56 -19.07
CA THR A 126 -14.18 5.39 -19.96
C THR A 126 -14.60 5.81 -21.35
N LYS A 127 -13.88 5.34 -22.35
CA LYS A 127 -14.23 5.47 -23.77
C LYS A 127 -14.48 4.07 -24.33
N ARG A 128 -15.55 3.92 -25.09
CA ARG A 128 -15.91 2.66 -25.75
C ARG A 128 -15.82 2.82 -27.26
N LEU A 129 -15.37 1.78 -27.94
CA LEU A 129 -15.18 1.75 -29.38
C LEU A 129 -15.60 0.40 -29.93
N ALA A 130 -16.59 0.39 -30.85
CA ALA A 130 -16.87 -0.76 -31.66
C ALA A 130 -15.88 -0.83 -32.83
N LEU A 131 -15.15 -1.94 -32.95
CA LEU A 131 -14.24 -2.18 -34.06
C LEU A 131 -15.01 -2.71 -35.30
N PRO A 132 -14.63 -2.27 -36.50
CA PRO A 132 -15.24 -2.77 -37.74
C PRO A 132 -15.01 -4.27 -37.90
N GLN A 133 -16.07 -5.04 -38.10
CA GLN A 133 -16.00 -6.50 -38.30
C GLN A 133 -16.17 -6.89 -39.78
N ASN A 134 -15.85 -5.99 -40.71
CA ASN A 134 -16.14 -6.16 -42.13
C ASN A 134 -15.11 -6.98 -42.94
N GLY A 135 -14.03 -7.41 -42.30
CA GLY A 135 -12.98 -8.26 -42.90
C GLY A 135 -12.19 -7.62 -44.06
N LYS A 136 -12.47 -6.37 -44.45
CA LYS A 136 -11.85 -5.71 -45.62
C LYS A 136 -10.44 -5.16 -45.32
N HIS A 137 -10.21 -4.79 -44.09
CA HIS A 137 -8.93 -4.24 -43.65
C HIS A 137 -8.46 -4.96 -42.40
N ARG A 138 -7.17 -5.22 -42.33
CA ARG A 138 -6.57 -5.84 -41.17
C ARG A 138 -6.29 -4.83 -40.06
N TRP A 139 -5.86 -3.63 -40.47
CA TRP A 139 -5.43 -2.57 -39.57
C TRP A 139 -6.52 -1.52 -39.43
N TYR A 140 -6.77 -1.09 -38.19
CA TYR A 140 -7.72 -0.03 -37.90
C TYR A 140 -7.09 0.95 -36.91
N ARG A 141 -7.07 2.23 -37.28
CA ARG A 141 -6.63 3.32 -36.40
C ARG A 141 -7.82 4.08 -35.87
N HIS A 142 -7.74 4.37 -34.55
CA HIS A 142 -8.73 5.21 -33.88
C HIS A 142 -8.03 6.17 -32.94
N THR A 143 -8.59 7.39 -32.80
CA THR A 143 -8.10 8.40 -31.87
C THR A 143 -9.11 8.59 -30.76
N PHE A 144 -8.72 8.22 -29.54
CA PHE A 144 -9.47 8.51 -28.34
C PHE A 144 -9.17 9.92 -27.85
N MET A 145 -10.21 10.69 -27.52
CA MET A 145 -10.11 12.02 -26.94
C MET A 145 -10.27 11.92 -25.43
N LEU A 146 -9.17 12.09 -24.67
CA LEU A 146 -9.13 12.00 -23.22
C LEU A 146 -9.24 13.40 -22.63
N GLU A 147 -10.45 13.82 -22.31
CA GLU A 147 -10.72 15.13 -21.74
C GLU A 147 -10.25 15.20 -20.28
N ARG A 148 -9.58 16.31 -19.93
CA ARG A 148 -9.08 16.51 -18.57
C ARG A 148 -8.21 15.37 -18.08
N ALA A 149 -7.39 14.80 -18.98
CA ALA A 149 -6.44 13.76 -18.63
C ALA A 149 -5.50 14.27 -17.55
N ARG A 150 -5.21 13.43 -16.55
CA ARG A 150 -4.42 13.79 -15.39
C ARG A 150 -3.03 13.16 -15.44
N PHE A 151 -2.95 11.89 -15.78
CA PHE A 151 -1.69 11.12 -15.85
C PHE A 151 -0.83 11.31 -14.60
N SER A 152 -1.41 11.08 -13.46
CA SER A 152 -0.70 11.01 -12.19
C SER A 152 -0.37 9.61 -11.77
N GLY A 153 -0.78 8.76 -12.54
CA GLY A 153 -0.65 7.38 -12.92
C GLY A 153 0.01 6.41 -11.99
N ARG A 154 0.00 6.47 -10.74
CA ARG A 154 0.62 5.46 -9.90
C ARG A 154 -0.32 5.11 -8.77
N HIS A 155 -1.56 4.79 -9.17
CA HIS A 155 -2.61 4.43 -8.26
C HIS A 155 -2.74 2.95 -8.06
N ILE A 156 -2.78 2.58 -6.81
CA ILE A 156 -3.32 1.32 -6.39
C ILE A 156 -4.80 1.52 -6.14
N GLY A 157 -5.63 0.97 -6.99
CA GLY A 157 -7.08 0.88 -6.82
C GLY A 157 -7.85 2.21 -6.84
N ASN A 158 -9.04 2.23 -6.58
CA ASN A 158 -10.08 3.23 -6.27
C ASN A 158 -10.26 4.49 -7.12
N GLU A 159 -9.26 5.09 -7.74
CA GLU A 159 -9.49 6.27 -8.61
C GLU A 159 -9.97 5.89 -10.01
N PHE A 160 -9.80 4.66 -10.45
CA PHE A 160 -10.38 4.12 -11.69
C PHE A 160 -11.76 3.49 -11.50
N GLY A 161 -12.46 3.79 -10.42
CA GLY A 161 -13.83 3.34 -10.19
C GLY A 161 -14.00 1.84 -9.93
N GLY A 162 -12.91 1.10 -9.79
CA GLY A 162 -12.89 -0.31 -9.43
C GLY A 162 -12.21 -0.55 -8.09
N SER A 163 -12.68 -1.52 -7.32
CA SER A 163 -11.93 -1.99 -6.17
C SER A 163 -10.63 -2.62 -6.67
N LEU A 164 -9.57 -2.57 -5.86
CA LEU A 164 -8.29 -3.28 -6.06
C LEU A 164 -8.46 -4.73 -6.56
N PHE A 165 -9.61 -5.30 -6.31
CA PHE A 165 -9.94 -6.70 -6.47
C PHE A 165 -10.97 -6.98 -7.58
N SER A 166 -11.51 -5.95 -8.25
CA SER A 166 -12.53 -6.15 -9.29
C SER A 166 -11.96 -6.41 -10.68
N THR A 167 -10.64 -6.22 -10.87
CA THR A 167 -9.98 -6.53 -12.15
C THR A 167 -8.72 -7.33 -11.85
N PRO A 168 -8.69 -8.63 -12.15
CA PRO A 168 -7.47 -9.44 -12.00
C PRO A 168 -6.32 -8.81 -12.78
N GLY A 169 -5.21 -8.51 -12.11
CA GLY A 169 -4.02 -7.95 -12.74
C GLY A 169 -3.76 -6.47 -12.54
N VAL A 170 -4.60 -5.73 -11.85
CA VAL A 170 -4.44 -4.28 -11.67
C VAL A 170 -3.64 -3.96 -10.39
N PHE A 171 -2.52 -4.61 -10.18
CA PHE A 171 -1.45 -4.05 -9.36
C PHE A 171 -0.55 -3.12 -10.18
N VAL A 172 -0.80 -3.00 -11.48
CA VAL A 172 0.01 -2.19 -12.38
C VAL A 172 -0.66 -0.84 -12.55
N ASN A 173 0.00 0.17 -12.10
CA ASN A 173 -0.39 1.56 -12.23
C ASN A 173 -0.13 2.03 -13.65
N GLY A 174 -1.19 2.23 -14.40
CA GLY A 174 -1.12 2.87 -15.71
C GLY A 174 -1.78 4.24 -15.67
N ASP A 175 -1.40 5.11 -16.58
CA ASP A 175 -2.14 6.34 -16.84
C ASP A 175 -3.40 6.09 -17.63
N PHE A 176 -3.40 5.01 -18.40
CA PHE A 176 -4.59 4.47 -19.06
C PHE A 176 -4.42 2.98 -19.37
N TYR A 177 -5.53 2.30 -19.56
CA TYR A 177 -5.52 0.94 -20.07
C TYR A 177 -6.48 0.77 -21.24
N ILE A 178 -6.22 -0.25 -22.06
CA ILE A 178 -7.08 -0.67 -23.15
C ILE A 178 -7.43 -2.14 -22.93
N ALA A 179 -8.71 -2.45 -22.96
CA ALA A 179 -9.23 -3.81 -22.76
C ALA A 179 -10.23 -4.19 -23.85
N GLY A 180 -10.33 -5.47 -24.13
CA GLY A 180 -11.47 -6.01 -24.86
C GLY A 180 -12.69 -6.16 -23.95
N ALA A 181 -13.88 -5.91 -24.46
CA ALA A 181 -15.10 -6.20 -23.72
C ALA A 181 -15.16 -7.70 -23.36
N ASP A 182 -15.76 -8.02 -22.22
CA ASP A 182 -15.93 -9.39 -21.71
C ASP A 182 -14.63 -10.18 -21.62
N ASN A 183 -13.51 -9.50 -21.29
CA ASN A 183 -12.17 -10.08 -21.24
C ASN A 183 -11.68 -10.70 -22.57
N ALA A 184 -12.23 -10.26 -23.68
CA ALA A 184 -11.79 -10.71 -24.98
C ALA A 184 -10.39 -10.16 -25.33
N GLN A 185 -9.63 -10.93 -26.08
CA GLN A 185 -8.29 -10.55 -26.51
C GLN A 185 -8.34 -9.34 -27.46
N ILE A 186 -7.39 -8.44 -27.30
CA ILE A 186 -7.11 -7.32 -28.21
C ILE A 186 -5.67 -7.36 -28.66
N THR A 187 -5.40 -6.87 -29.86
CA THR A 187 -4.04 -6.74 -30.39
C THR A 187 -3.79 -5.30 -30.79
N VAL A 188 -2.82 -4.68 -30.13
CA VAL A 188 -2.41 -3.30 -30.37
C VAL A 188 -1.01 -3.31 -30.98
N CYS A 189 -0.81 -2.56 -32.08
CA CYS A 189 0.43 -2.55 -32.85
C CYS A 189 1.14 -1.19 -32.88
N ASP A 190 0.42 -0.13 -32.63
CA ASP A 190 0.99 1.23 -32.52
C ASP A 190 0.12 2.08 -31.60
N ILE A 191 0.78 2.93 -30.81
CA ILE A 191 0.09 3.97 -30.01
C ILE A 191 0.88 5.26 -30.14
N THR A 192 0.18 6.33 -30.44
CA THR A 192 0.73 7.68 -30.42
C THR A 192 -0.10 8.56 -29.50
N LEU A 193 0.56 9.25 -28.60
CA LEU A 193 -0.06 10.16 -27.65
C LEU A 193 0.30 11.60 -28.00
N LYS A 194 -0.72 12.49 -28.05
CA LYS A 194 -0.55 13.90 -28.36
C LYS A 194 -1.25 14.75 -27.29
N ARG A 195 -0.52 15.66 -26.66
CA ARG A 195 -1.07 16.61 -25.70
C ARG A 195 -1.55 17.86 -26.43
N SER A 196 -2.65 18.43 -25.96
CA SER A 196 -3.14 19.71 -26.47
C SER A 196 -2.38 20.91 -25.93
N ASN A 197 -1.66 20.72 -24.85
CA ASN A 197 -0.87 21.75 -24.14
C ASN A 197 -1.61 23.11 -24.05
N THR A 198 -2.86 23.05 -23.64
CA THR A 198 -3.75 24.21 -23.53
C THR A 198 -3.46 25.08 -22.30
N SER A 199 -2.75 24.51 -21.34
CA SER A 199 -2.31 25.27 -20.16
C SER A 199 -1.10 26.13 -20.54
N PRO A 200 -1.11 27.44 -20.25
CA PRO A 200 0.06 28.29 -20.46
C PRO A 200 1.26 27.71 -19.73
N GLN A 201 2.36 27.48 -20.45
CA GLN A 201 3.58 27.06 -19.78
C GLN A 201 4.04 28.16 -18.82
N PRO A 202 4.48 27.80 -17.60
CA PRO A 202 5.01 28.80 -16.69
C PRO A 202 6.18 29.53 -17.35
N THR A 203 6.11 30.84 -17.37
CA THR A 203 7.15 31.68 -17.99
C THR A 203 8.26 32.09 -17.02
N ALA A 204 8.01 31.93 -15.72
CA ALA A 204 8.94 32.31 -14.67
C ALA A 204 8.95 31.26 -13.54
N TYR A 205 10.12 31.06 -12.97
CA TYR A 205 10.40 30.08 -11.92
C TYR A 205 11.19 30.73 -10.79
N GLY A 206 11.10 30.13 -9.60
CA GLY A 206 11.96 30.40 -8.46
C GLY A 206 12.37 29.11 -7.76
N ASP A 207 13.26 29.22 -6.79
CA ASP A 207 13.83 28.08 -6.10
C ASP A 207 13.19 27.90 -4.72
N LEU A 208 12.75 26.68 -4.42
CA LEU A 208 12.34 26.24 -3.07
C LEU A 208 13.47 25.46 -2.43
N PHE A 209 13.86 25.84 -1.20
CA PHE A 209 14.73 25.09 -0.32
C PHE A 209 13.96 24.70 0.93
N LEU A 210 13.77 23.41 1.15
CA LEU A 210 13.04 22.86 2.30
C LEU A 210 14.01 22.10 3.20
N LYS A 211 13.86 22.29 4.53
CA LYS A 211 14.52 21.48 5.57
C LYS A 211 13.48 20.94 6.55
N LEU A 212 13.62 19.66 6.91
CA LEU A 212 12.85 19.03 7.98
C LEU A 212 13.78 18.79 9.17
N LEU A 213 13.41 19.30 10.32
CA LEU A 213 14.18 19.14 11.55
C LEU A 213 13.30 18.49 12.63
N ASP A 214 13.89 17.67 13.47
CA ASP A 214 13.25 17.16 14.69
C ASP A 214 13.33 18.18 15.84
N GLU A 215 12.84 17.79 17.01
CA GLU A 215 12.84 18.62 18.23
C GLU A 215 14.26 18.97 18.72
N ASN A 216 15.27 18.21 18.31
CA ASN A 216 16.67 18.43 18.65
C ASN A 216 17.41 19.27 17.59
N GLY A 217 16.72 19.68 16.52
CA GLY A 217 17.32 20.41 15.41
C GLY A 217 18.09 19.52 14.42
N SER A 218 17.98 18.19 14.53
CA SER A 218 18.58 17.25 13.60
C SER A 218 17.73 17.10 12.35
N GLN A 219 18.36 16.97 11.18
CA GLN A 219 17.64 16.65 9.96
C GLN A 219 17.04 15.26 10.02
N VAL A 220 15.77 15.14 9.64
CA VAL A 220 15.05 13.87 9.66
C VAL A 220 14.23 13.69 8.40
N PRO A 221 14.12 12.46 7.88
CA PRO A 221 13.27 12.18 6.74
C PRO A 221 11.79 12.38 7.06
N GLY A 222 11.02 12.70 6.03
CA GLY A 222 9.58 12.88 6.16
C GLY A 222 8.86 12.76 4.82
N ARG A 223 7.54 12.63 4.93
CA ARG A 223 6.61 12.62 3.80
C ARG A 223 6.13 14.04 3.52
N VAL A 224 6.20 14.45 2.26
CA VAL A 224 5.92 15.81 1.81
C VAL A 224 4.83 15.80 0.74
N GLY A 225 3.82 16.62 0.91
CA GLY A 225 2.89 17.04 -0.12
C GLY A 225 3.17 18.49 -0.50
N LEU A 226 3.29 18.76 -1.78
CA LEU A 226 3.52 20.08 -2.32
C LEU A 226 2.48 20.36 -3.39
N TYR A 227 1.62 21.34 -3.18
CA TYR A 227 0.46 21.55 -4.04
C TYR A 227 0.35 23.01 -4.47
N ASP A 228 0.00 23.23 -5.73
CA ASP A 228 -0.42 24.54 -6.22
C ASP A 228 -1.84 24.90 -5.76
N THR A 229 -2.34 26.07 -6.13
CA THR A 229 -3.69 26.54 -5.75
C THR A 229 -4.83 25.70 -6.34
N THR A 230 -4.55 24.87 -7.34
CA THR A 230 -5.51 23.93 -7.93
C THR A 230 -5.47 22.55 -7.27
N GLY A 231 -4.54 22.34 -6.33
CA GLY A 231 -4.32 21.06 -5.64
C GLY A 231 -3.46 20.07 -6.44
N ARG A 232 -2.83 20.49 -7.54
CA ARG A 232 -1.90 19.66 -8.30
C ARG A 232 -0.51 19.69 -7.68
N MET A 233 0.15 18.56 -7.72
CA MET A 233 1.51 18.42 -7.23
C MET A 233 2.50 18.56 -8.39
N PRO A 234 3.44 19.52 -8.32
CA PRO A 234 4.56 19.52 -9.26
C PRO A 234 5.32 18.20 -9.20
N GLN A 235 5.84 17.75 -10.33
CA GLN A 235 6.66 16.54 -10.35
C GLN A 235 7.82 16.68 -9.34
N PRO A 236 7.98 15.74 -8.41
CA PRO A 236 9.08 15.80 -7.45
C PRO A 236 10.43 15.75 -8.14
N GLY A 237 11.38 16.55 -7.64
CA GLY A 237 12.74 16.58 -8.13
C GLY A 237 13.54 15.32 -7.77
N LYS A 238 14.77 15.26 -8.28
CA LYS A 238 15.69 14.11 -8.09
C LYS A 238 16.09 13.83 -6.63
N GLU A 239 15.86 14.77 -5.73
CA GLU A 239 16.13 14.62 -4.30
C GLU A 239 14.98 13.91 -3.55
N ALA A 240 13.83 13.74 -4.20
CA ALA A 240 12.78 12.89 -3.68
C ALA A 240 13.21 11.43 -3.71
N VAL A 241 12.93 10.71 -2.63
CA VAL A 241 13.34 9.31 -2.47
C VAL A 241 12.66 8.45 -3.50
N LEU A 242 13.46 7.69 -4.23
CA LEU A 242 12.99 6.69 -5.18
C LEU A 242 12.73 5.36 -4.45
N PHE A 243 11.61 4.74 -4.71
CA PHE A 243 11.31 3.39 -4.23
C PHE A 243 10.65 2.56 -5.33
N LYS A 244 10.76 1.25 -5.22
CA LYS A 244 10.06 0.31 -6.10
C LYS A 244 8.62 0.16 -5.61
N TYR A 245 7.69 0.31 -6.54
CA TYR A 245 6.27 0.18 -6.21
C TYR A 245 5.78 -1.23 -6.49
N VAL A 246 5.78 -1.61 -7.75
CA VAL A 246 5.54 -2.98 -8.23
C VAL A 246 6.61 -3.27 -9.27
N ASP A 247 7.17 -4.45 -9.24
CA ASP A 247 8.23 -4.89 -10.13
C ASP A 247 9.51 -4.04 -10.06
N GLU A 248 10.06 -3.65 -11.18
CA GLU A 248 11.37 -3.00 -11.23
C GLU A 248 11.30 -1.49 -11.43
N GLU A 249 10.10 -0.92 -11.51
CA GLU A 249 9.99 0.50 -11.76
C GLU A 249 10.15 1.33 -10.49
N PHE A 250 11.03 2.33 -10.58
CA PHE A 250 11.21 3.31 -9.53
C PHE A 250 10.23 4.47 -9.67
N THR A 251 9.63 4.85 -8.58
CA THR A 251 8.82 6.06 -8.45
C THR A 251 9.30 6.90 -7.28
N ASN A 252 9.04 8.19 -7.33
CA ASN A 252 9.21 9.11 -6.19
C ASN A 252 7.87 9.67 -5.68
N VAL A 253 6.74 9.18 -6.19
CA VAL A 253 5.41 9.60 -5.75
C VAL A 253 4.69 8.44 -5.10
N VAL A 254 4.13 8.66 -3.93
CA VAL A 254 3.19 7.76 -3.26
C VAL A 254 1.79 8.33 -3.30
N ILE A 255 0.83 7.43 -3.28
CA ILE A 255 -0.59 7.76 -3.14
C ILE A 255 -1.09 7.22 -1.82
N LEU A 256 -1.70 8.10 -1.06
CA LEU A 256 -2.18 7.80 0.28
C LEU A 256 -3.58 7.25 0.21
N ASN A 257 -3.82 6.10 0.81
CA ASN A 257 -5.16 5.56 0.97
C ASN A 257 -5.93 6.29 2.09
N SER A 258 -7.23 6.02 2.20
CA SER A 258 -8.10 6.61 3.25
C SER A 258 -7.71 6.20 4.68
N SER A 259 -6.95 5.12 4.83
CA SER A 259 -6.35 4.67 6.10
C SER A 259 -5.28 5.60 6.63
N SER A 260 -4.62 6.39 5.78
CA SER A 260 -3.63 7.41 6.18
C SER A 260 -4.31 8.62 6.80
N ILE A 261 -4.83 8.49 8.02
CA ILE A 261 -5.58 9.55 8.72
C ILE A 261 -4.74 10.79 9.02
N THR A 262 -3.42 10.65 9.04
CA THR A 262 -2.49 11.75 9.27
C THR A 262 -2.36 12.73 8.11
N TRP A 263 -3.08 12.49 7.00
CA TRP A 263 -3.02 13.34 5.83
C TRP A 263 -4.31 14.15 5.66
N PRO A 264 -4.27 15.45 5.97
CA PRO A 264 -5.48 16.26 6.09
C PRO A 264 -6.01 16.83 4.78
N VAL A 265 -5.26 16.69 3.68
CA VAL A 265 -5.63 17.27 2.38
C VAL A 265 -6.40 16.27 1.52
N ARG A 266 -7.26 16.80 0.64
CA ARG A 266 -8.03 15.96 -0.31
C ARG A 266 -7.14 15.29 -1.35
N THR A 267 -6.03 15.91 -1.70
CA THR A 267 -5.01 15.34 -2.59
C THR A 267 -4.24 14.28 -1.86
N ARG A 268 -4.16 13.09 -2.45
CA ARG A 268 -3.55 11.91 -1.83
C ARG A 268 -2.13 11.63 -2.28
N LYS A 269 -1.51 12.55 -3.04
CA LYS A 269 -0.15 12.40 -3.54
C LYS A 269 0.85 12.98 -2.55
N ALA A 270 1.94 12.29 -2.38
CA ALA A 270 3.07 12.74 -1.58
C ALA A 270 4.38 12.15 -2.13
N PHE A 271 5.49 12.64 -1.64
CA PHE A 271 6.82 12.09 -1.87
C PHE A 271 7.61 12.10 -0.57
N TYR A 272 8.72 11.39 -0.54
CA TYR A 272 9.60 11.33 0.63
C TYR A 272 10.89 12.07 0.38
N ILE A 273 11.43 12.68 1.43
CA ILE A 273 12.73 13.36 1.39
C ILE A 273 13.60 12.95 2.58
N ASP A 274 14.90 13.00 2.40
CA ASP A 274 15.88 12.74 3.45
C ASP A 274 16.29 14.05 4.14
N GLY A 275 15.31 14.67 4.82
CA GLY A 275 15.51 15.87 5.64
C GLY A 275 15.73 17.18 4.88
N SER A 276 16.09 17.14 3.58
CA SER A 276 16.23 18.34 2.75
C SER A 276 15.71 18.10 1.33
N TYR A 277 15.26 19.18 0.69
CA TYR A 277 14.73 19.13 -0.66
C TYR A 277 14.90 20.47 -1.35
N HIS A 278 15.32 20.43 -2.61
CA HIS A 278 15.40 21.57 -3.48
C HIS A 278 14.58 21.31 -4.76
N ALA A 279 13.79 22.31 -5.17
CA ALA A 279 13.03 22.25 -6.41
C ALA A 279 12.93 23.63 -7.06
N LYS A 280 13.03 23.66 -8.38
CA LYS A 280 12.69 24.81 -9.19
C LYS A 280 11.20 24.74 -9.53
N LEU A 281 10.42 25.71 -9.02
CA LEU A 281 8.96 25.72 -9.12
C LEU A 281 8.48 26.92 -9.95
N PRO A 282 7.36 26.78 -10.68
CA PRO A 282 6.68 27.92 -11.29
C PRO A 282 6.34 29.00 -10.26
N VAL A 283 6.37 30.26 -10.69
CA VAL A 283 5.90 31.38 -9.87
C VAL A 283 4.42 31.16 -9.50
N GLY A 284 4.11 31.30 -8.22
CA GLY A 284 2.74 31.10 -7.74
C GLY A 284 2.65 30.85 -6.24
N ARG A 285 1.42 30.63 -5.78
CA ARG A 285 1.13 30.25 -4.39
C ARG A 285 1.05 28.73 -4.27
N TYR A 286 1.63 28.23 -3.18
CA TYR A 286 1.70 26.81 -2.87
C TYR A 286 1.29 26.53 -1.44
N GLN A 287 0.84 25.31 -1.21
CA GLN A 287 0.69 24.70 0.11
C GLN A 287 1.67 23.55 0.23
N ILE A 288 2.40 23.51 1.34
CA ILE A 288 3.18 22.35 1.75
C ILE A 288 2.54 21.67 2.95
N VAL A 289 2.55 20.36 2.94
CA VAL A 289 2.13 19.49 4.06
C VAL A 289 3.30 18.56 4.35
N VAL A 290 3.65 18.42 5.62
CA VAL A 290 4.72 17.52 6.05
C VAL A 290 4.22 16.63 7.17
N ALA A 291 4.45 15.32 7.02
CA ALA A 291 4.14 14.32 8.04
C ALA A 291 5.34 13.41 8.30
N LYS A 292 5.43 12.87 9.51
CA LYS A 292 6.41 11.87 9.91
C LYS A 292 5.72 10.82 10.79
N GLY A 293 5.18 9.78 10.13
CA GLY A 293 4.40 8.76 10.83
C GLY A 293 3.20 9.30 11.62
N ILE A 294 2.71 8.50 12.55
CA ILE A 294 1.47 8.80 13.28
C ILE A 294 1.70 9.42 14.67
N GLU A 295 2.94 9.41 15.17
CA GLU A 295 3.28 10.00 16.46
C GLU A 295 3.65 11.49 16.39
N TYR A 296 3.88 12.01 15.18
CA TYR A 296 4.23 13.40 14.96
C TYR A 296 3.02 14.25 14.54
N ARG A 297 3.09 15.54 14.85
CA ARG A 297 2.14 16.54 14.36
C ARG A 297 2.34 16.72 12.87
N THR A 298 1.25 16.77 12.12
CA THR A 298 1.29 17.09 10.69
C THR A 298 1.36 18.60 10.52
N LEU A 299 2.34 19.07 9.76
CA LEU A 299 2.58 20.50 9.57
C LEU A 299 2.04 20.96 8.22
N HIS A 300 1.48 22.17 8.23
CA HIS A 300 0.98 22.84 7.02
C HIS A 300 1.53 24.23 6.91
N LYS A 301 1.87 24.66 5.70
CA LYS A 301 2.29 26.02 5.44
C LYS A 301 1.89 26.46 4.04
N ASN A 302 1.33 27.65 3.91
CA ASN A 302 1.17 28.32 2.63
C ASN A 302 2.36 29.23 2.38
N PHE A 303 2.85 29.27 1.15
CA PHE A 303 3.96 30.12 0.74
C PHE A 303 3.84 30.52 -0.73
N SER A 304 4.71 31.40 -1.19
CA SER A 304 4.76 31.86 -2.57
C SER A 304 6.17 31.65 -3.15
N ILE A 305 6.20 31.32 -4.41
CA ILE A 305 7.42 31.31 -5.24
C ILE A 305 7.39 32.57 -6.10
N GLU A 306 8.46 33.35 -6.05
CA GLU A 306 8.67 34.55 -6.86
C GLU A 306 9.75 34.30 -7.91
N ALA A 307 9.66 35.00 -9.06
CA ALA A 307 10.60 34.84 -10.15
C ALA A 307 12.05 35.09 -9.70
N ASP A 308 12.93 34.16 -10.06
CA ASP A 308 14.39 34.22 -9.81
C ASP A 308 14.78 34.42 -8.34
N LYS A 309 13.85 34.17 -7.41
CA LYS A 309 14.12 34.25 -5.97
C LYS A 309 14.22 32.88 -5.30
N LYS A 310 14.94 32.86 -4.18
CA LYS A 310 15.05 31.71 -3.28
C LYS A 310 14.01 31.83 -2.17
N THR A 311 13.19 30.80 -2.03
CA THR A 311 12.27 30.60 -0.91
C THR A 311 12.81 29.50 -0.01
N SER A 312 13.12 29.83 1.25
CA SER A 312 13.64 28.87 2.21
C SER A 312 12.58 28.56 3.26
N LEU A 313 12.27 27.28 3.44
CA LEU A 313 11.34 26.79 4.44
C LEU A 313 12.06 25.82 5.38
N THR A 314 11.91 26.05 6.70
CA THR A 314 12.28 25.06 7.71
C THR A 314 10.99 24.62 8.41
N MET A 315 10.78 23.30 8.48
CA MET A 315 9.63 22.66 9.13
C MET A 315 10.16 21.88 10.33
N ASN A 316 9.80 22.34 11.54
CA ASN A 316 10.21 21.69 12.79
C ASN A 316 9.15 20.69 13.21
N LEU A 317 9.47 19.40 13.09
CA LEU A 317 8.60 18.30 13.41
C LEU A 317 8.63 18.02 14.91
N SER A 318 7.47 17.91 15.53
CA SER A 318 7.35 17.61 16.96
C SER A 318 6.40 16.43 17.18
N ARG A 319 6.70 15.62 18.19
CA ARG A 319 5.82 14.52 18.61
C ARG A 319 4.64 15.09 19.42
N TRP A 320 3.46 14.54 19.23
CA TRP A 320 2.33 14.69 20.15
C TRP A 320 2.31 13.55 21.19
N VAL A 321 2.93 12.43 20.86
CA VAL A 321 3.15 11.29 21.77
C VAL A 321 4.49 10.64 21.45
N ASN A 322 5.14 10.07 22.47
CA ASN A 322 6.37 9.31 22.31
C ASN A 322 6.15 7.90 22.86
N MET A 323 5.77 6.97 21.99
CA MET A 323 5.49 5.57 22.36
C MET A 323 6.76 4.79 22.70
N PRO A 324 7.90 4.98 22.01
CA PRO A 324 9.17 4.41 22.43
C PRO A 324 9.57 4.73 23.88
N ALA A 325 9.34 5.95 24.35
CA ALA A 325 9.59 6.32 25.75
C ALA A 325 8.71 5.57 26.76
N LYS A 326 7.61 4.96 26.30
CA LYS A 326 6.72 4.10 27.09
C LYS A 326 7.03 2.60 26.90
N GLY A 327 8.10 2.26 26.16
CA GLY A 327 8.50 0.89 25.85
C GLY A 327 7.66 0.22 24.76
N TRP A 328 6.93 0.99 23.95
CA TRP A 328 6.11 0.51 22.83
C TRP A 328 6.75 0.89 21.51
N TYR A 329 6.95 -0.07 20.64
CA TYR A 329 7.59 0.12 19.34
C TYR A 329 6.69 -0.36 18.21
N SER A 330 6.56 0.49 17.18
CA SER A 330 5.71 0.25 16.03
C SER A 330 6.30 -0.77 15.07
N GLY A 331 5.45 -1.51 14.37
CA GLY A 331 5.84 -2.36 13.25
C GLY A 331 4.70 -2.57 12.28
N ASP A 332 5.06 -2.80 11.03
CA ASP A 332 4.18 -3.21 9.96
C ASP A 332 4.50 -4.66 9.61
N VAL A 333 3.53 -5.55 9.75
CA VAL A 333 3.76 -6.99 9.54
C VAL A 333 3.67 -7.40 8.08
N HIS A 334 3.28 -6.48 7.16
CA HIS A 334 2.91 -6.83 5.80
C HIS A 334 3.35 -5.77 4.77
N ILE A 335 4.60 -5.87 4.31
CA ILE A 335 5.17 -4.95 3.31
C ILE A 335 5.75 -5.76 2.16
N HIS A 336 5.26 -5.54 0.93
CA HIS A 336 5.82 -6.13 -0.28
C HIS A 336 6.74 -5.15 -0.99
N THR A 337 8.04 -5.38 -0.91
CA THR A 337 9.04 -4.63 -1.68
C THR A 337 10.25 -5.51 -1.95
N SER A 338 10.74 -5.50 -3.19
CA SER A 338 11.92 -6.26 -3.58
C SER A 338 13.19 -5.64 -3.02
N ARG A 339 14.07 -6.47 -2.50
CA ARG A 339 15.45 -6.10 -2.16
C ARG A 339 16.41 -6.92 -2.99
N SER A 340 17.19 -6.27 -3.82
CA SER A 340 18.19 -6.89 -4.67
C SER A 340 19.62 -6.64 -4.19
N ASN A 341 19.82 -5.60 -3.38
CA ASN A 341 21.14 -5.17 -2.89
C ASN A 341 21.01 -4.17 -1.72
N ASN A 342 22.17 -3.73 -1.19
CA ASN A 342 22.22 -2.77 -0.09
C ASN A 342 21.66 -1.38 -0.42
N GLN A 343 21.62 -0.97 -1.68
CA GLN A 343 21.03 0.33 -2.04
C GLN A 343 19.50 0.32 -1.89
N ASP A 344 18.87 -0.83 -2.15
CA ASP A 344 17.44 -1.00 -1.88
C ASP A 344 17.17 -0.85 -0.37
N ASN A 345 18.02 -1.43 0.47
CA ASN A 345 17.93 -1.27 1.92
C ASN A 345 17.94 0.21 2.35
N LEU A 346 18.84 1.00 1.81
CA LEU A 346 18.94 2.44 2.14
C LEU A 346 17.62 3.16 1.83
N ARG A 347 17.05 2.93 0.65
CA ARG A 347 15.79 3.57 0.22
C ARG A 347 14.61 3.14 1.08
N ILE A 348 14.47 1.83 1.30
CA ILE A 348 13.35 1.27 2.08
C ILE A 348 13.46 1.73 3.55
N ARG A 349 14.66 1.74 4.12
CA ARG A 349 14.90 2.26 5.49
C ARG A 349 14.53 3.73 5.60
N LEU A 350 14.87 4.52 4.61
CA LEU A 350 14.54 5.95 4.60
C LEU A 350 13.03 6.18 4.53
N HIS A 351 12.32 5.38 3.74
CA HIS A 351 10.87 5.37 3.69
C HIS A 351 10.26 4.99 5.06
N ALA A 352 10.72 3.88 5.67
CA ALA A 352 10.26 3.46 6.99
C ALA A 352 10.57 4.50 8.08
N HIS A 353 11.75 5.14 8.03
CA HIS A 353 12.13 6.19 8.96
C HIS A 353 11.29 7.46 8.78
N ALA A 354 10.91 7.81 7.54
CA ALA A 354 10.00 8.91 7.27
C ALA A 354 8.59 8.65 7.81
N GLU A 355 8.19 7.39 7.95
CA GLU A 355 6.93 6.99 8.57
C GLU A 355 7.07 6.65 10.07
N ASP A 356 8.23 6.89 10.66
CA ASP A 356 8.52 6.60 12.08
C ASP A 356 8.14 5.15 12.44
N LEU A 357 8.49 4.20 11.57
CA LEU A 357 8.17 2.79 11.70
C LEU A 357 9.39 2.01 12.19
N ASN A 358 9.32 1.43 13.38
CA ASN A 358 10.46 0.81 14.02
C ASN A 358 10.85 -0.54 13.41
N VAL A 359 9.86 -1.42 13.13
CA VAL A 359 10.08 -2.72 12.52
C VAL A 359 9.31 -2.81 11.20
N SER A 360 10.02 -2.98 10.11
CA SER A 360 9.44 -3.14 8.77
C SER A 360 9.66 -4.57 8.30
N ASN A 361 8.59 -5.36 8.25
CA ASN A 361 8.68 -6.74 7.79
C ASN A 361 8.47 -6.80 6.28
N LEU A 362 9.55 -7.09 5.56
CA LEU A 362 9.59 -7.08 4.09
C LEU A 362 9.32 -8.49 3.58
N LEU A 363 8.13 -8.71 3.02
CA LEU A 363 7.66 -10.04 2.67
C LEU A 363 7.93 -10.38 1.21
N GLN A 364 8.65 -11.48 1.01
CA GLN A 364 8.62 -12.19 -0.26
C GLN A 364 7.28 -12.90 -0.38
N MET A 365 6.51 -12.55 -1.39
CA MET A 365 5.21 -13.16 -1.65
C MET A 365 5.37 -14.38 -2.54
N GLY A 366 4.59 -15.44 -2.31
CA GLY A 366 4.63 -16.64 -3.15
C GLY A 366 3.24 -17.17 -3.52
N ASP A 367 3.20 -17.96 -4.59
CA ASP A 367 2.08 -18.83 -4.97
C ASP A 367 2.60 -20.21 -5.35
N ASN A 368 1.73 -21.12 -5.76
CA ASN A 368 2.14 -22.48 -6.11
C ASN A 368 3.07 -22.57 -7.36
N LYS A 369 3.31 -21.48 -8.08
CA LYS A 369 4.11 -21.45 -9.31
C LYS A 369 5.38 -20.61 -9.16
N ALA A 370 5.30 -19.47 -8.50
CA ALA A 370 6.36 -18.47 -8.46
C ALA A 370 6.43 -17.75 -7.11
N PHE A 371 7.42 -16.91 -6.97
CA PHE A 371 7.52 -15.94 -5.88
C PHE A 371 7.83 -14.55 -6.44
N TYR A 372 7.44 -13.54 -5.68
CA TYR A 372 7.47 -12.13 -6.05
C TYR A 372 8.06 -11.33 -4.90
N PHE A 373 8.52 -10.10 -5.15
CA PHE A 373 9.14 -9.24 -4.14
C PHE A 373 10.34 -9.89 -3.45
N GLN A 374 11.26 -10.40 -4.26
CA GLN A 374 12.40 -11.18 -3.81
C GLN A 374 13.24 -10.47 -2.77
N GLN A 375 13.71 -11.26 -1.79
CA GLN A 375 14.67 -10.82 -0.78
C GLN A 375 16.03 -11.47 -1.07
N TYR A 376 17.08 -10.66 -1.27
CA TYR A 376 18.43 -11.17 -1.62
C TYR A 376 19.16 -11.83 -0.44
N SER A 377 18.68 -11.62 0.78
CA SER A 377 19.26 -12.18 2.00
C SER A 377 18.21 -12.37 3.09
N TRP A 378 18.48 -13.30 4.00
CA TRP A 378 17.56 -13.77 5.02
C TRP A 378 18.20 -13.86 6.41
N GLY A 379 17.40 -14.01 7.44
CA GLY A 379 17.82 -14.18 8.82
C GLY A 379 18.35 -12.89 9.47
N LYS A 380 18.97 -13.05 10.62
CA LYS A 380 19.48 -11.93 11.43
C LYS A 380 20.54 -11.10 10.70
N THR A 381 21.36 -11.75 9.88
CA THR A 381 22.40 -11.07 9.10
C THR A 381 21.86 -10.23 7.95
N ALA A 382 20.61 -10.46 7.58
CA ALA A 382 19.90 -9.72 6.55
C ALA A 382 19.03 -8.58 7.12
N GLN A 383 18.92 -8.47 8.44
CA GLN A 383 18.33 -7.31 9.08
C GLN A 383 19.18 -6.08 8.77
N TYR A 384 18.54 -4.97 8.47
CA TYR A 384 19.23 -3.76 8.04
C TYR A 384 18.68 -2.53 8.75
N GLY A 385 19.57 -1.71 9.28
CA GLY A 385 19.27 -0.46 9.97
C GLY A 385 19.77 -0.47 11.41
N ASP A 386 19.74 0.71 12.01
CA ASP A 386 20.10 0.91 13.40
C ASP A 386 18.84 1.05 14.24
N ALA A 387 18.89 0.61 15.48
CA ALA A 387 17.78 0.81 16.39
C ALA A 387 17.42 2.31 16.49
N PRO A 388 16.13 2.65 16.49
CA PRO A 388 14.97 1.74 16.51
C PRO A 388 14.36 1.45 15.13
N TYR A 389 15.01 1.67 13.99
CA TYR A 389 14.47 1.51 12.65
C TYR A 389 15.13 0.34 11.91
N THR A 390 14.46 -0.81 11.86
CA THR A 390 15.03 -2.04 11.31
C THR A 390 14.14 -2.66 10.26
N LEU A 391 14.74 -3.01 9.11
CA LEU A 391 14.14 -3.82 8.06
C LEU A 391 14.39 -5.29 8.36
N VAL A 392 13.36 -6.12 8.28
CA VAL A 392 13.43 -7.55 8.57
C VAL A 392 12.81 -8.34 7.41
N PRO A 393 13.54 -9.30 6.80
CA PRO A 393 12.94 -10.15 5.76
C PRO A 393 11.95 -11.14 6.36
N GLY A 394 10.87 -11.38 5.61
CA GLY A 394 9.83 -12.34 5.91
C GLY A 394 9.20 -12.88 4.63
N GLN A 395 8.19 -13.69 4.74
CA GLN A 395 7.45 -14.19 3.58
C GLN A 395 5.94 -14.18 3.78
N GLU A 396 5.20 -14.01 2.68
CA GLU A 396 3.78 -14.33 2.56
C GLU A 396 3.64 -15.53 1.62
N ASP A 397 3.81 -16.72 2.17
CA ASP A 397 3.78 -18.00 1.45
C ASP A 397 3.71 -19.16 2.46
N PRO A 398 2.73 -20.09 2.42
CA PRO A 398 1.77 -20.28 1.34
C PRO A 398 0.58 -19.31 1.37
N ARG A 399 -0.01 -19.13 0.18
CA ARG A 399 -1.19 -18.29 -0.01
C ARG A 399 -2.10 -18.87 -1.10
N THR A 400 -3.31 -19.19 -0.73
CA THR A 400 -4.36 -19.67 -1.66
C THR A 400 -5.69 -19.01 -1.33
N GLY A 401 -6.58 -18.90 -2.32
CA GLY A 401 -7.92 -18.37 -2.10
C GLY A 401 -8.76 -19.25 -1.17
N GLU A 402 -8.47 -20.54 -1.12
CA GLU A 402 -9.24 -21.53 -0.34
C GLU A 402 -8.81 -21.61 1.12
N ARG A 403 -7.52 -21.37 1.40
CA ARG A 403 -6.97 -21.49 2.76
C ARG A 403 -6.47 -20.16 3.35
N GLY A 404 -6.54 -19.10 2.56
CA GLY A 404 -6.04 -17.78 2.94
C GLY A 404 -4.54 -17.61 2.75
N HIS A 405 -4.09 -16.40 3.02
CA HIS A 405 -2.71 -16.00 2.92
C HIS A 405 -2.04 -16.03 4.29
N THR A 406 -0.80 -16.50 4.34
CA THR A 406 -0.08 -16.66 5.59
C THR A 406 1.20 -15.84 5.61
N ILE A 407 1.52 -15.30 6.78
CA ILE A 407 2.68 -14.44 7.02
C ILE A 407 3.66 -15.17 7.95
N GLN A 408 4.93 -15.22 7.55
CA GLN A 408 6.00 -15.79 8.38
C GLN A 408 7.09 -14.73 8.60
N LEU A 409 7.33 -14.45 9.87
CA LEU A 409 8.23 -13.41 10.34
C LEU A 409 9.40 -13.99 11.14
N ASN A 410 10.49 -13.22 11.26
CA ASN A 410 11.67 -13.61 12.04
C ASN A 410 12.26 -14.96 11.61
N ILE A 411 12.33 -15.20 10.32
CA ILE A 411 12.82 -16.45 9.72
C ILE A 411 14.26 -16.32 9.25
N ASN A 412 15.00 -17.44 9.28
CA ASN A 412 16.39 -17.49 8.85
C ASN A 412 16.55 -17.74 7.35
N GLU A 413 15.56 -18.41 6.75
CA GLU A 413 15.48 -18.70 5.33
C GLU A 413 14.03 -18.88 4.90
N PRO A 414 13.68 -18.64 3.64
CA PRO A 414 12.32 -18.84 3.15
C PRO A 414 11.98 -20.33 3.10
N VAL A 415 10.73 -20.65 3.39
CA VAL A 415 10.22 -22.01 3.34
C VAL A 415 9.14 -22.12 2.27
N ARG A 416 9.39 -22.92 1.24
CA ARG A 416 8.41 -23.18 0.18
C ARG A 416 8.29 -24.67 -0.10
N GLN A 417 7.06 -25.12 -0.37
CA GLN A 417 6.77 -26.50 -0.76
C GLN A 417 5.78 -26.54 -1.93
N PRO A 418 6.19 -26.18 -3.16
CA PRO A 418 5.29 -26.10 -4.31
C PRO A 418 4.54 -27.40 -4.61
N GLU A 419 5.21 -28.55 -4.44
CA GLU A 419 4.62 -29.88 -4.66
C GLU A 419 3.52 -30.24 -3.65
N ARG A 420 3.52 -29.58 -2.49
CA ARG A 420 2.59 -29.81 -1.38
C ARG A 420 2.00 -28.50 -0.88
N TYR A 421 1.70 -27.60 -1.77
CA TYR A 421 1.40 -26.21 -1.49
C TYR A 421 0.22 -25.99 -0.53
N TYR A 422 -0.75 -26.91 -0.54
CA TYR A 422 -1.92 -26.84 0.35
C TYR A 422 -1.66 -27.40 1.77
N LEU A 423 -0.50 -27.97 2.03
CA LEU A 423 -0.13 -28.51 3.34
C LEU A 423 0.58 -27.46 4.21
N TYR A 424 -0.13 -26.39 4.57
CA TYR A 424 0.39 -25.23 5.29
C TYR A 424 1.14 -25.59 6.57
N HIS A 425 0.65 -26.61 7.32
CA HIS A 425 1.30 -27.08 8.53
C HIS A 425 2.79 -27.47 8.31
N GLN A 426 3.16 -27.99 7.17
CA GLN A 426 4.55 -28.35 6.87
C GLN A 426 5.46 -27.14 6.75
N VAL A 427 4.93 -26.03 6.26
CA VAL A 427 5.63 -24.75 6.24
C VAL A 427 5.72 -24.18 7.64
N PHE A 428 4.60 -24.16 8.37
CA PHE A 428 4.56 -23.64 9.75
C PHE A 428 5.52 -24.40 10.68
N ASP A 429 5.59 -25.72 10.60
CA ASP A 429 6.51 -26.53 11.38
C ASP A 429 7.97 -26.15 11.13
N GLN A 430 8.37 -25.97 9.88
CA GLN A 430 9.72 -25.53 9.53
C GLN A 430 10.02 -24.10 9.97
N ILE A 431 9.06 -23.19 9.86
CA ILE A 431 9.18 -21.83 10.38
C ILE A 431 9.40 -21.82 11.88
N ARG A 432 8.65 -22.63 12.62
CA ARG A 432 8.79 -22.77 14.08
C ARG A 432 10.14 -23.36 14.49
N GLN A 433 10.65 -24.32 13.72
CA GLN A 433 12.02 -24.86 13.92
C GLN A 433 13.10 -23.79 13.75
N GLN A 434 12.86 -22.77 12.91
CA GLN A 434 13.74 -21.61 12.79
C GLN A 434 13.56 -20.58 13.92
N GLY A 435 12.57 -20.75 14.80
CA GLY A 435 12.19 -19.76 15.82
C GLY A 435 11.36 -18.60 15.27
N GLY A 436 10.77 -18.79 14.08
CA GLY A 436 9.91 -17.81 13.42
C GLY A 436 8.54 -17.66 14.06
N VAL A 437 7.81 -16.66 13.63
CA VAL A 437 6.45 -16.30 14.07
C VAL A 437 5.51 -16.42 12.88
N THR A 438 4.39 -17.12 13.07
CA THR A 438 3.45 -17.46 12.00
C THR A 438 2.10 -16.78 12.19
N GLY A 439 1.51 -16.30 11.13
CA GLY A 439 0.22 -15.63 11.17
C GLY A 439 -0.60 -15.75 9.89
N TYR A 440 -1.80 -15.22 9.95
CA TYR A 440 -2.70 -15.10 8.80
C TYR A 440 -2.93 -13.64 8.45
N ALA A 441 -2.82 -13.34 7.14
CA ALA A 441 -3.03 -12.01 6.58
C ALA A 441 -4.54 -11.69 6.45
N HIS A 442 -4.88 -10.40 6.49
CA HIS A 442 -6.18 -9.79 6.15
C HIS A 442 -7.41 -10.68 6.43
N VAL A 443 -7.52 -11.20 7.66
CA VAL A 443 -8.59 -12.14 8.06
C VAL A 443 -10.02 -11.58 7.98
N ASN A 444 -10.16 -10.32 7.63
CA ASN A 444 -11.41 -9.56 7.62
C ASN A 444 -11.87 -9.09 6.24
N ASP A 445 -11.12 -9.37 5.21
CA ASP A 445 -11.56 -9.06 3.86
C ASP A 445 -12.59 -10.09 3.41
N LEU A 446 -13.80 -9.61 3.02
CA LEU A 446 -14.88 -10.48 2.53
C LEU A 446 -14.47 -11.28 1.29
N THR A 447 -13.49 -10.80 0.54
CA THR A 447 -13.00 -11.45 -0.70
C THR A 447 -11.96 -12.53 -0.39
N TRP A 448 -11.01 -12.23 0.51
CA TRP A 448 -9.89 -13.12 0.88
C TRP A 448 -10.09 -13.76 2.24
N GLY A 449 -10.88 -13.12 3.10
CA GLY A 449 -11.12 -13.51 4.47
C GLY A 449 -11.80 -14.88 4.63
N LEU A 450 -12.61 -15.31 3.67
CA LEU A 450 -13.22 -16.66 3.69
C LEU A 450 -12.16 -17.75 3.64
N GLY A 451 -11.12 -17.61 2.81
CA GLY A 451 -9.99 -18.52 2.78
C GLY A 451 -9.21 -18.51 4.08
N SER A 452 -8.94 -17.33 4.63
CA SER A 452 -8.26 -17.19 5.93
C SER A 452 -9.02 -17.82 7.07
N LEU A 453 -10.35 -17.70 7.10
CA LEU A 453 -11.19 -18.41 8.11
C LEU A 453 -11.06 -19.92 8.00
N THR A 454 -11.07 -20.46 6.78
CA THR A 454 -10.86 -21.90 6.54
C THR A 454 -9.48 -22.35 7.03
N GLY A 455 -8.44 -21.60 6.69
CA GLY A 455 -7.08 -21.88 7.14
C GLY A 455 -6.92 -21.80 8.65
N LEU A 456 -7.44 -20.75 9.28
CA LEU A 456 -7.43 -20.60 10.74
C LEU A 456 -8.11 -21.78 11.44
N ALA A 457 -9.28 -22.22 10.96
CA ALA A 457 -10.00 -23.35 11.53
C ALA A 457 -9.20 -24.66 11.47
N LEU A 458 -8.33 -24.79 10.46
CA LEU A 458 -7.46 -25.96 10.31
C LEU A 458 -6.17 -25.86 11.13
N ASP A 459 -5.57 -24.66 11.25
CA ASP A 459 -4.20 -24.54 11.76
C ASP A 459 -4.13 -24.03 13.22
N VAL A 460 -5.10 -23.24 13.68
CA VAL A 460 -5.13 -22.72 15.06
C VAL A 460 -5.27 -23.85 16.10
N PRO A 461 -6.14 -24.89 15.91
CA PRO A 461 -6.25 -25.97 16.87
C PRO A 461 -4.97 -26.77 17.12
N PHE A 462 -4.06 -26.78 16.15
CA PHE A 462 -2.74 -27.40 16.28
C PHE A 462 -1.68 -26.47 16.85
N GLY A 463 -2.08 -25.26 17.26
CA GLY A 463 -1.18 -24.25 17.81
C GLY A 463 -0.16 -23.73 16.78
N LEU A 464 -0.47 -23.74 15.51
CA LEU A 464 0.43 -23.36 14.43
C LEU A 464 0.41 -21.85 14.10
N VAL A 465 -0.53 -21.10 14.69
CA VAL A 465 -0.73 -19.67 14.41
C VAL A 465 -0.47 -18.86 15.67
N ASP A 466 0.42 -17.87 15.58
CA ASP A 466 0.77 -16.97 16.68
C ASP A 466 -0.03 -15.65 16.62
N PHE A 467 -0.33 -15.14 15.41
CA PHE A 467 -1.04 -13.88 15.25
C PHE A 467 -2.03 -13.90 14.07
N VAL A 468 -2.94 -12.94 14.08
CA VAL A 468 -3.87 -12.66 12.98
C VAL A 468 -3.88 -11.18 12.66
N GLU A 469 -3.86 -10.85 11.37
CA GLU A 469 -3.94 -9.47 10.91
C GLU A 469 -5.40 -9.00 10.92
N VAL A 470 -5.76 -8.29 11.99
CA VAL A 470 -7.13 -7.80 12.23
C VAL A 470 -7.39 -6.39 11.72
N LEU A 471 -6.33 -5.67 11.32
CA LEU A 471 -6.43 -4.31 10.80
C LEU A 471 -5.58 -4.18 9.54
N GLN A 472 -6.24 -3.89 8.42
CA GLN A 472 -5.61 -3.61 7.13
C GLN A 472 -6.44 -2.57 6.36
N LEU A 473 -5.81 -1.71 5.56
CA LEU A 473 -6.47 -0.68 4.74
C LEU A 473 -7.50 0.17 5.52
N GLY A 474 -7.21 0.44 6.80
CA GLY A 474 -8.12 1.16 7.68
C GLY A 474 -9.40 0.42 8.07
N ARG A 475 -9.50 -0.86 7.74
CA ARG A 475 -10.63 -1.74 8.09
C ARG A 475 -10.21 -2.69 9.21
N ALA A 476 -10.95 -2.66 10.31
CA ALA A 476 -10.78 -3.60 11.40
C ALA A 476 -11.87 -4.67 11.35
N SER A 477 -11.48 -5.95 11.49
CA SER A 477 -12.40 -7.03 11.75
C SER A 477 -11.88 -7.89 12.91
N THR A 478 -12.61 -7.88 13.97
CA THR A 478 -12.22 -8.56 15.20
C THR A 478 -13.06 -9.82 15.46
N SER A 479 -14.17 -10.01 14.73
CA SER A 479 -15.08 -11.13 14.98
C SER A 479 -14.39 -12.49 14.88
N PRO A 480 -13.67 -12.85 13.81
CA PRO A 480 -12.99 -14.14 13.73
C PRO A 480 -11.93 -14.32 14.83
N TRP A 481 -11.22 -13.25 15.16
CA TRP A 481 -10.25 -13.27 16.25
C TRP A 481 -10.92 -13.54 17.61
N PHE A 482 -12.04 -12.88 17.89
CA PHE A 482 -12.82 -13.14 19.12
C PHE A 482 -13.33 -14.58 19.20
N ASP A 483 -13.77 -15.17 18.08
CA ASP A 483 -14.24 -16.54 18.05
C ASP A 483 -13.16 -17.52 18.52
N PHE A 484 -11.93 -17.38 18.03
CA PHE A 484 -10.80 -18.21 18.46
C PHE A 484 -10.39 -17.94 19.91
N LEU A 485 -10.38 -16.68 20.35
CA LEU A 485 -10.15 -16.36 21.76
C LEU A 485 -11.19 -16.97 22.68
N ASN A 486 -12.47 -16.99 22.28
CA ASN A 486 -13.57 -17.60 23.02
C ASN A 486 -13.44 -19.12 23.12
N LEU A 487 -12.84 -19.74 22.11
CA LEU A 487 -12.51 -21.18 22.13
C LEU A 487 -11.26 -21.47 22.99
N GLY A 488 -10.59 -20.45 23.52
CA GLY A 488 -9.45 -20.60 24.43
C GLY A 488 -8.08 -20.55 23.71
N TYR A 489 -8.05 -20.26 22.42
CA TYR A 489 -6.79 -20.11 21.69
C TYR A 489 -6.23 -18.70 21.88
N LYS A 490 -4.94 -18.61 22.18
CA LYS A 490 -4.25 -17.33 22.35
C LYS A 490 -3.68 -16.90 21.00
N LEU A 491 -4.32 -15.93 20.36
CA LEU A 491 -3.88 -15.31 19.11
C LEU A 491 -3.63 -13.83 19.34
N SER A 492 -2.49 -13.33 18.86
CA SER A 492 -2.15 -11.91 18.92
C SER A 492 -2.78 -11.14 17.78
N PRO A 493 -3.36 -9.94 18.03
CA PRO A 493 -3.80 -9.10 16.94
C PRO A 493 -2.59 -8.39 16.31
N ALA A 494 -2.58 -8.30 14.98
CA ALA A 494 -1.57 -7.58 14.21
C ALA A 494 -2.21 -6.68 13.16
N ALA A 495 -1.40 -5.75 12.63
CA ALA A 495 -1.77 -4.87 11.53
C ALA A 495 -0.64 -4.75 10.51
N GLY A 496 -1.00 -4.77 9.24
CA GLY A 496 -0.10 -4.58 8.14
C GLY A 496 -0.74 -3.80 7.00
N THR A 497 0.07 -3.09 6.24
CA THR A 497 -0.41 -2.25 5.15
C THR A 497 -0.65 -2.98 3.86
N ASP A 498 -0.05 -4.17 3.71
CA ASP A 498 0.01 -4.87 2.43
C ASP A 498 0.57 -3.94 1.34
N PHE A 499 1.61 -3.12 1.73
CA PHE A 499 2.25 -2.24 0.74
C PHE A 499 2.63 -3.05 -0.51
N PRO A 500 2.29 -2.58 -1.70
CA PRO A 500 1.89 -1.23 -2.09
C PRO A 500 0.38 -0.93 -2.05
N ALA A 501 -0.46 -1.75 -1.43
CA ALA A 501 -1.91 -1.47 -1.33
C ALA A 501 -2.20 -0.26 -0.43
N ASP A 502 -1.33 0.02 0.56
CA ASP A 502 -1.34 1.25 1.35
C ASP A 502 0.10 1.73 1.61
N VAL A 503 0.25 2.93 2.13
CA VAL A 503 1.55 3.48 2.53
C VAL A 503 2.10 2.72 3.73
N VAL A 504 3.38 2.39 3.69
CA VAL A 504 4.10 1.71 4.77
C VAL A 504 3.77 2.33 6.14
N GLY A 505 3.29 1.51 7.06
CA GLY A 505 2.96 1.93 8.42
C GLY A 505 1.71 2.80 8.58
N ALA A 506 0.86 2.97 7.54
CA ALA A 506 -0.42 3.70 7.66
C ALA A 506 -1.36 3.02 8.67
N VAL A 507 -1.34 1.70 8.71
CA VAL A 507 -1.81 0.87 9.81
C VAL A 507 -0.62 0.12 10.39
N ARG A 508 -0.58 -0.07 11.69
CA ARG A 508 0.59 -0.69 12.35
C ARG A 508 0.23 -1.37 13.66
N SER A 509 1.07 -2.32 14.03
CA SER A 509 1.09 -2.93 15.36
C SER A 509 2.05 -2.14 16.26
N TYR A 510 1.65 -1.84 17.48
CA TYR A 510 2.56 -1.47 18.55
C TYR A 510 2.79 -2.67 19.45
N VAL A 511 4.04 -2.95 19.74
CA VAL A 511 4.45 -4.07 20.59
C VAL A 511 5.25 -3.56 21.78
N GLN A 512 4.89 -4.04 22.98
CA GLN A 512 5.61 -3.70 24.20
C GLN A 512 6.87 -4.57 24.34
N THR A 513 8.03 -3.94 24.25
CA THR A 513 9.34 -4.60 24.40
C THR A 513 10.00 -4.34 25.75
N GLY A 514 9.45 -3.40 26.54
CA GLY A 514 10.08 -2.86 27.74
C GLY A 514 11.04 -1.70 27.43
N GLU A 515 11.94 -1.40 28.38
CA GLU A 515 12.83 -0.24 28.30
C GLU A 515 13.85 -0.31 27.14
N GLU A 516 14.26 -1.52 26.76
CA GLU A 516 15.23 -1.71 25.68
C GLU A 516 14.55 -2.29 24.43
N PHE A 517 14.75 -1.62 23.31
CA PHE A 517 14.33 -2.13 22.01
C PHE A 517 15.33 -3.17 21.48
N SER A 518 14.77 -4.29 21.00
CA SER A 518 15.43 -5.15 20.02
C SER A 518 14.39 -5.81 19.12
N VAL A 519 14.79 -6.16 17.92
CA VAL A 519 13.92 -6.86 16.95
C VAL A 519 13.40 -8.18 17.55
N GLN A 520 14.24 -8.92 18.26
CA GLN A 520 13.82 -10.17 18.91
C GLN A 520 12.77 -9.93 19.99
N ARG A 521 12.95 -8.93 20.86
CA ARG A 521 11.94 -8.57 21.87
C ARG A 521 10.62 -8.13 21.25
N TRP A 522 10.69 -7.49 20.09
CA TRP A 522 9.50 -7.10 19.34
C TRP A 522 8.72 -8.35 18.88
N PHE A 523 9.37 -9.34 18.29
CA PHE A 523 8.71 -10.60 17.90
C PHE A 523 8.22 -11.41 19.11
N ASP A 524 9.00 -11.47 20.20
CA ASP A 524 8.58 -12.11 21.44
C ASP A 524 7.35 -11.42 22.05
N GLY A 525 7.27 -10.10 21.95
CA GLY A 525 6.12 -9.32 22.38
C GLY A 525 4.90 -9.56 21.50
N LEU A 526 5.07 -9.56 20.17
CA LEU A 526 4.01 -9.89 19.23
C LEU A 526 3.45 -11.28 19.52
N LYS A 527 4.30 -12.29 19.61
CA LYS A 527 3.90 -13.67 19.92
C LYS A 527 3.20 -13.81 21.28
N ALA A 528 3.61 -13.03 22.26
CA ALA A 528 3.02 -13.02 23.59
C ALA A 528 1.69 -12.26 23.69
N GLY A 529 1.26 -11.56 22.65
CA GLY A 529 0.05 -10.73 22.65
C GLY A 529 0.21 -9.40 23.38
N ARG A 530 1.46 -8.96 23.66
CA ARG A 530 1.75 -7.63 24.20
C ARG A 530 1.70 -6.60 23.08
N THR A 531 0.55 -6.47 22.44
CA THR A 531 0.38 -5.67 21.23
C THR A 531 -1.00 -5.03 21.17
N PHE A 532 -1.08 -3.90 20.49
CA PHE A 532 -2.31 -3.33 19.96
C PHE A 532 -2.10 -2.86 18.52
N VAL A 533 -3.19 -2.70 17.78
CA VAL A 533 -3.20 -2.29 16.38
C VAL A 533 -3.86 -0.93 16.24
N THR A 534 -3.35 -0.12 15.31
CA THR A 534 -3.86 1.24 15.13
C THR A 534 -3.57 1.79 13.74
N ASN A 535 -4.37 2.77 13.33
CA ASN A 535 -4.10 3.69 12.23
C ASN A 535 -3.94 5.15 12.71
N GLY A 536 -3.84 5.37 14.04
CA GLY A 536 -3.67 6.72 14.61
C GLY A 536 -3.84 6.82 16.11
N PRO A 537 -4.97 6.34 16.71
CA PRO A 537 -5.16 6.38 18.17
C PRO A 537 -4.15 5.50 18.91
N MET A 538 -3.64 6.03 20.03
CA MET A 538 -2.81 5.25 20.96
C MET A 538 -3.65 4.73 22.11
N LEU A 539 -3.39 3.48 22.50
CA LEU A 539 -4.19 2.74 23.46
C LEU A 539 -3.37 2.33 24.67
N GLU A 540 -3.89 2.60 25.85
CA GLU A 540 -3.45 2.01 27.10
C GLU A 540 -4.61 1.22 27.70
N PHE A 541 -4.37 -0.05 28.05
CA PHE A 541 -5.41 -0.92 28.57
C PHE A 541 -4.85 -1.86 29.63
N THR A 542 -5.50 -1.92 30.77
CA THR A 542 -5.14 -2.84 31.85
C THR A 542 -6.37 -3.47 32.49
N VAL A 543 -6.21 -4.70 32.97
CA VAL A 543 -7.17 -5.38 33.85
C VAL A 543 -6.46 -5.78 35.14
N ASN A 544 -6.94 -5.29 36.27
CA ASN A 544 -6.27 -5.44 37.59
C ASN A 544 -4.78 -5.06 37.55
N GLY A 545 -4.46 -3.97 36.84
CA GLY A 545 -3.10 -3.48 36.65
C GLY A 545 -2.23 -4.30 35.68
N LYS A 546 -2.71 -5.39 35.11
CA LYS A 546 -2.00 -6.20 34.11
C LYS A 546 -2.25 -5.65 32.70
N SER A 547 -1.18 -5.48 31.95
CA SER A 547 -1.20 -4.95 30.60
C SER A 547 -1.69 -5.98 29.57
N MET A 548 -1.89 -5.53 28.32
CA MET A 548 -2.27 -6.34 27.17
C MET A 548 -1.41 -7.61 27.03
N GLY A 549 -2.00 -8.71 26.59
CA GLY A 549 -1.34 -10.02 26.48
C GLY A 549 -1.17 -10.79 27.79
N SER A 550 -1.50 -10.18 28.92
CA SER A 550 -1.40 -10.83 30.23
C SER A 550 -2.59 -11.74 30.52
N GLU A 551 -2.37 -12.74 31.34
CA GLU A 551 -3.43 -13.56 31.94
C GLU A 551 -3.78 -13.04 33.34
N VAL A 552 -5.08 -12.92 33.60
CA VAL A 552 -5.62 -12.50 34.89
C VAL A 552 -6.43 -13.64 35.47
N TYR A 553 -6.01 -14.17 36.60
CA TYR A 553 -6.71 -15.24 37.30
C TYR A 553 -7.65 -14.64 38.34
N VAL A 554 -8.94 -15.01 38.27
CA VAL A 554 -9.98 -14.51 39.17
C VAL A 554 -10.92 -15.64 39.60
N ARG A 555 -11.61 -15.45 40.71
CA ARG A 555 -12.68 -16.33 41.17
C ARG A 555 -14.04 -15.79 40.70
N SER A 556 -15.02 -16.64 40.63
CA SER A 556 -16.41 -16.21 40.39
C SER A 556 -16.84 -15.21 41.46
N GLY A 557 -17.32 -14.07 41.06
CA GLY A 557 -17.73 -12.97 41.96
C GLY A 557 -16.66 -11.93 42.26
N ASP A 558 -15.41 -12.14 41.85
CA ASP A 558 -14.36 -11.10 41.97
C ASP A 558 -14.66 -9.92 41.07
N LEU A 559 -14.45 -8.71 41.59
CA LEU A 559 -14.50 -7.49 40.82
C LEU A 559 -13.22 -7.30 40.02
N LEU A 560 -13.36 -6.83 38.78
CA LEU A 560 -12.24 -6.50 37.90
C LEU A 560 -12.12 -4.98 37.79
N GLU A 561 -10.94 -4.45 38.08
CA GLU A 561 -10.59 -3.08 37.74
C GLU A 561 -10.14 -3.03 36.27
N ILE A 562 -10.89 -2.35 35.41
CA ILE A 562 -10.56 -2.15 33.99
C ILE A 562 -10.22 -0.68 33.80
N LYS A 563 -9.00 -0.41 33.28
CA LYS A 563 -8.58 0.94 32.90
C LYS A 563 -8.29 0.96 31.40
N ALA A 564 -8.93 1.87 30.69
CA ALA A 564 -8.73 2.06 29.25
C ALA A 564 -8.57 3.55 28.97
N THR A 565 -7.50 3.91 28.27
CA THR A 565 -7.24 5.25 27.82
C THR A 565 -6.90 5.22 26.34
N ALA A 566 -7.59 6.06 25.57
CA ALA A 566 -7.25 6.27 24.17
C ALA A 566 -6.90 7.73 23.96
N THR A 567 -5.83 7.97 23.22
CA THR A 567 -5.40 9.32 22.84
C THR A 567 -5.18 9.38 21.33
N ILE A 568 -5.46 10.53 20.74
CA ILE A 568 -5.21 10.79 19.33
C ILE A 568 -4.68 12.20 19.16
N ASN A 569 -3.96 12.45 18.09
CA ASN A 569 -3.57 13.81 17.73
C ASN A 569 -4.85 14.64 17.45
N PRO A 570 -5.19 15.65 18.30
CA PRO A 570 -6.44 16.42 18.18
C PRO A 570 -6.48 17.30 16.91
N GLU A 571 -5.33 17.53 16.26
CA GLU A 571 -5.28 18.30 15.01
C GLU A 571 -5.78 17.48 13.81
N ILE A 572 -5.83 16.15 13.94
CA ILE A 572 -6.21 15.24 12.86
C ILE A 572 -7.65 14.78 12.99
N ALA A 573 -8.05 14.35 14.20
CA ALA A 573 -9.38 13.83 14.48
C ALA A 573 -9.71 13.96 15.98
N ASN A 574 -10.98 13.83 16.31
CA ASN A 574 -11.46 13.66 17.68
C ASN A 574 -11.81 12.20 17.92
N LEU A 575 -11.53 11.70 19.12
CA LEU A 575 -12.05 10.42 19.57
C LEU A 575 -13.55 10.57 19.83
N GLU A 576 -14.32 9.70 19.20
CA GLU A 576 -15.78 9.73 19.37
C GLU A 576 -16.19 8.87 20.57
N ARG A 577 -15.60 7.69 20.67
CA ARG A 577 -15.95 6.73 21.74
C ARG A 577 -14.84 5.70 21.96
N ILE A 578 -14.86 5.11 23.15
CA ILE A 578 -14.14 3.89 23.51
C ILE A 578 -15.21 2.81 23.76
N GLN A 579 -15.03 1.65 23.20
CA GLN A 579 -15.92 0.51 23.40
C GLN A 579 -15.15 -0.66 24.02
N LEU A 580 -15.71 -1.24 25.06
CA LEU A 580 -15.17 -2.41 25.73
C LEU A 580 -15.93 -3.65 25.27
N PHE A 581 -15.20 -4.64 24.82
CA PHE A 581 -15.75 -5.94 24.43
C PHE A 581 -15.28 -7.04 25.38
N ARG A 582 -16.19 -7.95 25.69
CA ARG A 582 -15.90 -9.21 26.34
C ARG A 582 -16.47 -10.35 25.53
N GLN A 583 -15.61 -11.26 25.10
CA GLN A 583 -16.03 -12.43 24.32
C GLN A 583 -16.73 -12.09 22.98
N GLY A 584 -16.40 -10.95 22.38
CA GLY A 584 -17.05 -10.44 21.16
C GLY A 584 -18.31 -9.62 21.40
N GLU A 585 -18.82 -9.56 22.63
CA GLU A 585 -19.96 -8.75 22.99
C GLU A 585 -19.52 -7.41 23.60
N MET A 586 -20.15 -6.33 23.14
CA MET A 586 -19.91 -4.99 23.68
C MET A 586 -20.50 -4.88 25.09
N LEU A 587 -19.66 -4.49 26.05
CA LEU A 587 -20.08 -4.28 27.43
C LEU A 587 -20.37 -2.81 27.74
N ALA A 588 -19.58 -1.87 27.12
CA ALA A 588 -19.67 -0.44 27.36
C ALA A 588 -19.13 0.35 26.15
#